data_fd1564c1db1315eed6ecbc58dd46edcd
#
_entry.id   fd1564c1db1315eed6ecbc58dd46edcd
#
_cell.length_a   1.000
_cell.length_b   1.000
_cell.length_c   1.000
_cell.angle_alpha   90.00
_cell.angle_beta   90.00
_cell.angle_gamma   90.00
#
_symmetry.space_group_name_H-M   'P 1'
#
loop_
_entity.id
_entity.type
_entity.pdbx_description
1 polymer ?
#
loop_
_entity_poly.entity_id
_entity_poly.type
_entity_poly.pdbx_seq_one_letter_code
_entity_poly.pdbx_strand_id
1 'polypeptide(L)'
;MNKVYKKVAEEISTLIILSVLVLTSILITFTANAETSMEVESVTIIGTKEDLKDLAGSGAVISNEDLEKAMDTDIAKILSAIPGMYMRTEEGYGLRPNISIRGTAIERSGKVTIMEDGVLVAPSPYTSSAAYYFPTTGRIHSVEVLKGPSAVSQGPQTIGGAINLISTPIPEVNSGKFIQELGQNGMTRTHAYYGGTLGNFGGLVEIHDHASDGYDSIANVGGDTGFDKSDVVIKARYESGDHSLTFKMVDLDETSNQSYVGLSEASFRANPRMRYGATAYDKMMNDGEQTSLTYVGDFDNFDVVFTSWQNDYHRDWFKVSDFNNDSEHGERDDINELISDANNGSANAQAILDGQLAVEIEYKHNNRFYTNEGYQFNVSTQMGIHALT
;
A
#
# COMPACT_ATOMS: atom_id res chain seq x y z
N MET A 1 22.55 18.52 -1.70
CA MET A 1 21.48 18.48 -2.70
C MET A 1 20.09 18.44 -2.06
N ASN A 2 19.84 17.68 -1.00
CA ASN A 2 18.50 17.52 -0.38
C ASN A 2 17.81 18.80 0.14
N LYS A 3 18.54 19.84 0.60
CA LYS A 3 17.89 21.05 1.12
C LYS A 3 17.21 21.92 0.04
N VAL A 4 17.68 21.87 -1.20
CA VAL A 4 17.09 22.63 -2.31
C VAL A 4 15.84 21.94 -2.82
N TYR A 5 15.86 20.62 -2.94
CA TYR A 5 14.69 19.84 -3.35
C TYR A 5 13.55 19.91 -2.31
N LYS A 6 13.88 19.78 -1.02
CA LYS A 6 12.88 19.91 0.06
C LYS A 6 12.22 21.28 0.06
N LYS A 7 12.98 22.35 -0.17
CA LYS A 7 12.45 23.70 -0.27
C LYS A 7 11.59 23.92 -1.51
N VAL A 8 11.97 23.32 -2.63
CA VAL A 8 11.18 23.37 -3.89
C VAL A 8 9.88 22.57 -3.74
N ALA A 9 9.93 21.42 -3.09
CA ALA A 9 8.74 20.61 -2.80
C ALA A 9 7.79 21.34 -1.83
N GLU A 10 8.31 21.98 -0.78
CA GLU A 10 7.51 22.82 0.15
C GLU A 10 6.88 24.04 -0.57
N GLU A 11 7.61 24.68 -1.49
CA GLU A 11 7.07 25.79 -2.28
C GLU A 11 6.04 25.35 -3.31
N ILE A 12 6.21 24.16 -3.94
CA ILE A 12 5.24 23.56 -4.86
C ILE A 12 3.99 23.10 -4.09
N SER A 13 4.16 22.45 -2.95
CA SER A 13 3.06 22.07 -2.05
C SER A 13 2.24 23.28 -1.61
N THR A 14 2.91 24.38 -1.22
CA THR A 14 2.24 25.62 -0.81
C THR A 14 1.51 26.28 -1.98
N LEU A 15 2.08 26.25 -3.19
CA LEU A 15 1.45 26.78 -4.41
C LEU A 15 0.24 25.94 -4.84
N ILE A 16 0.31 24.61 -4.70
CA ILE A 16 -0.81 23.70 -4.98
C ILE A 16 -1.94 23.94 -3.98
N ILE A 17 -1.64 24.07 -2.69
CA ILE A 17 -2.63 24.37 -1.65
C ILE A 17 -3.28 25.75 -1.91
N LEU A 18 -2.51 26.77 -2.28
CA LEU A 18 -3.07 28.08 -2.62
C LEU A 18 -3.90 28.05 -3.91
N SER A 19 -3.49 27.31 -4.93
CA SER A 19 -4.25 27.17 -6.17
C SER A 19 -5.54 26.34 -5.97
N VAL A 20 -5.53 25.33 -5.13
CA VAL A 20 -6.72 24.57 -4.72
C VAL A 20 -7.69 25.47 -3.93
N LEU A 21 -7.20 26.31 -3.01
CA LEU A 21 -8.02 27.28 -2.27
C LEU A 21 -8.62 28.36 -3.18
N VAL A 22 -7.92 28.78 -4.21
CA VAL A 22 -8.44 29.76 -5.20
C VAL A 22 -9.45 29.10 -6.14
N LEU A 23 -9.22 27.86 -6.58
CA LEU A 23 -10.18 27.09 -7.39
C LEU A 23 -11.46 26.76 -6.59
N THR A 24 -11.36 26.45 -5.30
CA THR A 24 -12.52 26.18 -4.45
C THR A 24 -13.38 27.43 -4.24
N SER A 25 -12.80 28.63 -4.21
CA SER A 25 -13.58 29.88 -4.08
C SER A 25 -14.36 30.24 -5.36
N ILE A 26 -14.00 29.70 -6.52
CA ILE A 26 -14.67 29.94 -7.80
C ILE A 26 -15.79 28.91 -8.05
N LEU A 27 -15.74 27.73 -7.45
CA LEU A 27 -16.65 26.60 -7.70
C LEU A 27 -17.90 26.52 -6.79
N ILE A 28 -18.06 27.42 -5.81
CA ILE A 28 -19.18 27.37 -4.83
C ILE A 28 -20.56 27.76 -5.42
N THR A 29 -20.66 28.11 -6.69
CA THR A 29 -21.91 28.68 -7.24
C THR A 29 -22.74 27.80 -8.19
N PHE A 30 -22.51 26.50 -8.26
CA PHE A 30 -23.36 25.64 -9.09
C PHE A 30 -24.06 24.55 -8.28
N THR A 31 -25.36 24.72 -8.06
CA THR A 31 -26.27 23.65 -7.63
C THR A 31 -26.83 22.94 -8.86
N ALA A 32 -26.53 21.68 -9.04
CA ALA A 32 -27.11 20.81 -10.05
C ALA A 32 -27.94 19.70 -9.40
N ASN A 33 -29.10 19.42 -9.98
CA ASN A 33 -29.92 18.25 -9.65
C ASN A 33 -29.38 17.06 -10.43
N ALA A 34 -29.04 15.96 -9.75
CA ALA A 34 -28.55 14.73 -10.36
C ALA A 34 -29.67 13.67 -10.37
N GLU A 35 -29.82 13.02 -11.50
CA GLU A 35 -30.49 11.73 -11.63
C GLU A 35 -29.44 10.61 -11.50
N THR A 36 -29.86 9.48 -10.95
CA THR A 36 -29.02 8.34 -10.58
C THR A 36 -28.41 7.70 -11.82
N SER A 37 -27.10 7.69 -11.92
CA SER A 37 -26.33 6.93 -12.93
C SER A 37 -25.56 5.78 -12.28
N MET A 38 -25.25 4.76 -13.08
CA MET A 38 -24.56 3.56 -12.61
C MET A 38 -23.11 3.85 -12.23
N GLU A 39 -22.69 3.30 -11.10
CA GLU A 39 -21.34 3.39 -10.55
C GLU A 39 -20.39 2.47 -11.34
N VAL A 40 -19.75 2.99 -12.40
CA VAL A 40 -18.82 2.22 -13.26
C VAL A 40 -17.43 2.86 -13.20
N GLU A 41 -16.85 2.99 -12.01
CA GLU A 41 -15.56 3.70 -11.90
C GLU A 41 -14.35 2.83 -11.64
N SER A 42 -14.50 1.73 -10.96
CA SER A 42 -13.39 0.86 -10.60
C SER A 42 -13.59 -0.53 -11.18
N VAL A 43 -12.50 -1.16 -11.58
CA VAL A 43 -12.55 -2.58 -11.94
C VAL A 43 -12.67 -3.38 -10.65
N THR A 44 -13.90 -3.65 -10.25
CA THR A 44 -14.21 -4.53 -9.13
C THR A 44 -14.08 -5.98 -9.56
N ILE A 45 -13.73 -6.86 -8.62
CA ILE A 45 -13.66 -8.31 -8.84
C ILE A 45 -14.82 -9.05 -8.15
N ILE A 46 -15.53 -8.35 -7.26
CA ILE A 46 -16.73 -8.85 -6.58
C ILE A 46 -17.86 -7.82 -6.71
N GLY A 47 -17.55 -6.53 -6.45
CA GLY A 47 -18.53 -5.46 -6.36
C GLY A 47 -18.96 -5.19 -4.92
N THR A 48 -20.22 -5.41 -4.61
CA THR A 48 -20.80 -5.14 -3.30
C THR A 48 -20.90 -6.37 -2.39
N LYS A 49 -21.29 -6.18 -1.13
CA LYS A 49 -21.58 -7.30 -0.21
C LYS A 49 -22.76 -8.17 -0.69
N GLU A 50 -23.68 -7.59 -1.41
CA GLU A 50 -24.84 -8.27 -1.99
C GLU A 50 -24.43 -9.25 -3.10
N ASP A 51 -23.41 -8.89 -3.88
CA ASP A 51 -22.90 -9.68 -5.01
C ASP A 51 -22.14 -10.94 -4.56
N LEU A 52 -21.75 -10.99 -3.28
CA LEU A 52 -21.15 -12.20 -2.70
C LEU A 52 -22.02 -13.45 -2.80
N LYS A 53 -23.33 -13.29 -2.94
CA LYS A 53 -24.28 -14.40 -3.07
C LYS A 53 -24.16 -15.11 -4.42
N ASP A 54 -23.76 -14.37 -5.44
CA ASP A 54 -23.65 -14.84 -6.82
C ASP A 54 -22.23 -15.27 -7.17
N LEU A 55 -21.29 -15.09 -6.23
CA LEU A 55 -19.90 -15.46 -6.40
C LEU A 55 -19.71 -16.97 -6.48
N ALA A 56 -19.16 -17.46 -7.59
CA ALA A 56 -18.74 -18.85 -7.75
C ALA A 56 -17.49 -19.15 -6.92
N GLY A 57 -17.61 -19.20 -5.60
CA GLY A 57 -16.48 -19.39 -4.72
C GLY A 57 -16.67 -18.83 -3.33
N SER A 58 -15.62 -18.26 -2.77
CA SER A 58 -15.64 -17.63 -1.46
C SER A 58 -14.93 -16.29 -1.52
N GLY A 59 -15.61 -15.25 -1.10
CA GLY A 59 -15.09 -13.90 -1.05
C GLY A 59 -15.44 -13.16 0.23
N ALA A 60 -14.97 -11.94 0.33
CA ALA A 60 -15.37 -10.97 1.33
C ALA A 60 -15.24 -9.56 0.74
N VAL A 61 -16.10 -8.67 1.16
CA VAL A 61 -16.03 -7.25 0.84
C VAL A 61 -16.04 -6.46 2.15
N ILE A 62 -15.08 -5.56 2.31
CA ILE A 62 -15.05 -4.55 3.38
C ILE A 62 -15.43 -3.24 2.70
N SER A 63 -16.60 -2.73 3.03
CA SER A 63 -17.13 -1.51 2.41
C SER A 63 -16.46 -0.25 2.96
N ASN A 64 -16.66 0.89 2.27
CA ASN A 64 -16.24 2.20 2.77
C ASN A 64 -16.79 2.48 4.18
N GLU A 65 -18.05 2.15 4.43
CA GLU A 65 -18.67 2.32 5.75
C GLU A 65 -17.96 1.51 6.84
N ASP A 66 -17.51 0.27 6.53
CA ASP A 66 -16.76 -0.55 7.48
C ASP A 66 -15.39 0.05 7.77
N LEU A 67 -14.68 0.54 6.73
CA LEU A 67 -13.37 1.19 6.87
C LEU A 67 -13.49 2.50 7.67
N GLU A 68 -14.49 3.31 7.39
CA GLU A 68 -14.74 4.55 8.13
C GLU A 68 -15.07 4.31 9.60
N LYS A 69 -15.81 3.25 9.91
CA LYS A 69 -16.09 2.86 11.30
C LYS A 69 -14.88 2.32 12.04
N ALA A 70 -14.06 1.54 11.34
CA ALA A 70 -12.84 0.96 11.92
C ALA A 70 -11.78 2.03 12.20
N MET A 71 -11.68 3.06 11.33
CA MET A 71 -10.64 4.11 11.38
C MET A 71 -9.21 3.54 11.41
N ASP A 72 -9.01 2.29 10.98
CA ASP A 72 -7.71 1.64 10.92
C ASP A 72 -6.99 1.98 9.62
N THR A 73 -5.70 2.28 9.72
CA THR A 73 -4.81 2.49 8.57
C THR A 73 -3.89 1.29 8.34
N ASP A 74 -3.85 0.35 9.27
CA ASP A 74 -3.10 -0.90 9.16
C ASP A 74 -3.95 -1.97 8.46
N ILE A 75 -3.56 -2.32 7.23
CA ILE A 75 -4.23 -3.37 6.45
C ILE A 75 -4.28 -4.72 7.17
N ALA A 76 -3.29 -5.02 8.01
CA ALA A 76 -3.27 -6.26 8.78
C ALA A 76 -4.46 -6.36 9.73
N LYS A 77 -4.83 -5.27 10.39
CA LYS A 77 -6.02 -5.22 11.25
C LYS A 77 -7.30 -5.35 10.43
N ILE A 78 -7.41 -4.61 9.34
CA ILE A 78 -8.57 -4.62 8.45
C ILE A 78 -8.83 -6.04 7.92
N LEU A 79 -7.82 -6.68 7.36
CA LEU A 79 -7.95 -8.03 6.79
C LEU A 79 -8.12 -9.13 7.85
N SER A 80 -7.66 -8.93 9.08
CA SER A 80 -7.83 -9.90 10.17
C SER A 80 -9.29 -10.16 10.54
N ALA A 81 -10.18 -9.23 10.20
CA ALA A 81 -11.62 -9.41 10.37
C ALA A 81 -12.24 -10.44 9.41
N ILE A 82 -11.51 -10.81 8.34
CA ILE A 82 -12.00 -11.76 7.33
C ILE A 82 -11.60 -13.18 7.70
N PRO A 83 -12.55 -14.12 7.85
CA PRO A 83 -12.24 -15.50 8.17
C PRO A 83 -11.30 -16.17 7.15
N GLY A 84 -10.24 -16.82 7.66
CA GLY A 84 -9.24 -17.50 6.84
C GLY A 84 -8.12 -16.62 6.32
N MET A 85 -8.06 -15.36 6.73
CA MET A 85 -6.93 -14.48 6.54
C MET A 85 -5.96 -14.59 7.72
N TYR A 86 -4.68 -14.64 7.44
CA TYR A 86 -3.61 -14.66 8.43
C TYR A 86 -2.59 -13.60 8.08
N MET A 87 -2.21 -12.82 9.08
CA MET A 87 -1.33 -11.67 8.92
C MET A 87 -0.10 -11.84 9.81
N ARG A 88 1.07 -11.48 9.27
CA ARG A 88 2.30 -11.30 10.04
C ARG A 88 2.84 -9.91 9.72
N THR A 89 2.94 -9.07 10.73
CA THR A 89 3.54 -7.74 10.61
C THR A 89 5.06 -7.84 10.73
N GLU A 90 5.79 -7.09 9.91
CA GLU A 90 7.25 -6.94 10.02
C GLU A 90 7.62 -5.69 10.81
N GLU A 91 6.78 -4.67 10.70
CA GLU A 91 6.87 -3.40 11.39
C GLU A 91 5.48 -3.05 11.96
N GLY A 92 5.37 -2.01 12.73
CA GLY A 92 4.17 -1.73 13.51
C GLY A 92 3.12 -0.87 12.81
N TYR A 93 3.31 -0.50 11.54
CA TYR A 93 2.47 0.50 10.86
C TYR A 93 1.72 -0.05 9.63
N GLY A 94 1.91 -1.31 9.27
CA GLY A 94 1.22 -1.94 8.14
C GLY A 94 1.77 -1.55 6.77
N LEU A 95 2.99 -1.02 6.70
CA LEU A 95 3.61 -0.61 5.45
C LEU A 95 3.98 -1.81 4.56
N ARG A 96 4.31 -2.95 5.19
CA ARG A 96 4.78 -4.18 4.50
C ARG A 96 4.10 -5.41 5.08
N PRO A 97 2.82 -5.62 4.78
CA PRO A 97 2.07 -6.75 5.32
C PRO A 97 2.52 -8.07 4.69
N ASN A 98 2.64 -9.10 5.52
CA ASN A 98 2.74 -10.47 5.05
C ASN A 98 1.35 -11.11 5.19
N ILE A 99 0.77 -11.52 4.07
CA ILE A 99 -0.61 -11.97 3.97
C ILE A 99 -0.66 -13.43 3.53
N SER A 100 -1.43 -14.23 4.24
CA SER A 100 -1.75 -15.61 3.88
C SER A 100 -3.27 -15.79 3.87
N ILE A 101 -3.75 -16.54 2.89
CA ILE A 101 -5.15 -16.93 2.79
C ILE A 101 -5.23 -18.45 2.94
N ARG A 102 -6.06 -18.94 3.88
CA ARG A 102 -6.30 -20.36 4.14
C ARG A 102 -5.03 -21.19 4.41
N GLY A 103 -4.04 -20.59 5.08
CA GLY A 103 -2.82 -21.28 5.49
C GLY A 103 -1.77 -21.46 4.38
N THR A 104 -1.85 -20.72 3.28
CA THR A 104 -0.75 -20.67 2.30
C THR A 104 0.50 -20.05 2.92
N ALA A 105 1.67 -20.20 2.28
CA ALA A 105 2.90 -19.59 2.74
C ALA A 105 2.73 -18.07 2.86
N ILE A 106 3.02 -17.54 4.06
CA ILE A 106 2.76 -16.14 4.41
C ILE A 106 3.87 -15.20 3.94
N GLU A 107 5.07 -15.73 3.73
CA GLU A 107 6.28 -14.98 3.40
C GLU A 107 6.03 -14.01 2.25
N ARG A 108 6.20 -12.71 2.53
CA ARG A 108 6.11 -11.62 1.53
C ARG A 108 4.81 -11.62 0.72
N SER A 109 3.73 -12.18 1.24
CA SER A 109 2.45 -12.34 0.52
C SER A 109 2.57 -13.11 -0.82
N GLY A 110 3.61 -13.94 -0.98
CA GLY A 110 3.99 -14.54 -2.28
C GLY A 110 3.00 -15.55 -2.86
N LYS A 111 1.86 -15.80 -2.23
CA LYS A 111 0.78 -16.67 -2.70
C LYS A 111 -0.56 -15.96 -2.82
N VAL A 112 -0.55 -14.62 -2.73
CA VAL A 112 -1.71 -13.76 -2.83
C VAL A 112 -1.44 -12.68 -3.85
N THR A 113 -2.32 -12.53 -4.82
CA THR A 113 -2.29 -11.40 -5.77
C THR A 113 -2.86 -10.16 -5.09
N ILE A 114 -2.14 -9.05 -5.19
CA ILE A 114 -2.57 -7.75 -4.66
C ILE A 114 -2.75 -6.80 -5.84
N MET A 115 -3.91 -6.16 -5.88
CA MET A 115 -4.32 -5.23 -6.94
C MET A 115 -4.83 -3.94 -6.33
N GLU A 116 -4.76 -2.86 -7.09
CA GLU A 116 -5.50 -1.63 -6.87
C GLU A 116 -6.31 -1.32 -8.13
N ASP A 117 -7.63 -1.20 -8.00
CA ASP A 117 -8.58 -1.03 -9.12
C ASP A 117 -8.37 -2.08 -10.23
N GLY A 118 -8.17 -3.34 -9.85
CA GLY A 118 -7.94 -4.45 -10.77
C GLY A 118 -6.54 -4.51 -11.40
N VAL A 119 -5.68 -3.54 -11.14
CA VAL A 119 -4.30 -3.49 -11.65
C VAL A 119 -3.33 -4.07 -10.63
N LEU A 120 -2.44 -4.96 -11.08
CA LEU A 120 -1.38 -5.51 -10.24
C LEU A 120 -0.46 -4.39 -9.72
N VAL A 121 -0.37 -4.25 -8.41
CA VAL A 121 0.44 -3.19 -7.78
C VAL A 121 1.87 -3.61 -7.49
N ALA A 122 2.13 -4.90 -7.44
CA ALA A 122 3.46 -5.39 -7.10
C ALA A 122 4.46 -5.18 -8.24
N PRO A 123 5.71 -4.84 -7.92
CA PRO A 123 6.77 -4.94 -8.92
C PRO A 123 6.93 -6.40 -9.35
N SER A 124 6.31 -6.75 -10.48
CA SER A 124 6.51 -8.03 -11.14
C SER A 124 7.97 -8.08 -11.66
N PRO A 125 8.63 -9.23 -11.71
CA PRO A 125 8.12 -10.61 -11.61
C PRO A 125 8.27 -11.24 -10.22
N TYR A 126 8.47 -10.48 -9.18
CA TYR A 126 8.73 -11.04 -7.86
C TYR A 126 7.46 -11.66 -7.26
N THR A 127 7.65 -12.81 -6.62
CA THR A 127 6.60 -13.49 -5.85
C THR A 127 6.38 -12.86 -4.47
N SER A 128 6.85 -11.63 -4.26
CA SER A 128 6.92 -10.99 -2.96
C SER A 128 6.28 -9.60 -3.03
N SER A 129 5.00 -9.57 -3.40
CA SER A 129 4.26 -8.35 -3.69
C SER A 129 4.35 -7.30 -2.56
N ALA A 130 4.04 -7.68 -1.35
CA ALA A 130 4.03 -6.75 -0.22
C ALA A 130 5.43 -6.44 0.36
N ALA A 131 6.50 -7.05 -0.17
CA ALA A 131 7.86 -6.81 0.34
C ALA A 131 8.40 -5.41 -0.01
N TYR A 132 7.82 -4.78 -1.00
CA TYR A 132 8.39 -3.57 -1.59
C TYR A 132 7.42 -2.42 -1.63
N TYR A 133 6.17 -2.69 -1.96
CA TYR A 133 5.10 -1.72 -2.02
C TYR A 133 3.78 -2.34 -1.59
N PHE A 134 3.04 -1.59 -0.80
CA PHE A 134 1.63 -1.86 -0.52
C PHE A 134 0.86 -0.55 -0.61
N PRO A 135 -0.29 -0.51 -1.31
CA PRO A 135 -1.10 0.70 -1.43
C PRO A 135 -1.47 1.28 -0.07
N THR A 136 -1.48 2.59 0.03
CA THR A 136 -1.74 3.29 1.28
C THR A 136 -3.17 3.06 1.74
N THR A 137 -3.33 2.23 2.74
CA THR A 137 -4.63 1.75 3.22
C THR A 137 -5.55 2.91 3.65
N GLY A 138 -4.98 3.98 4.18
CA GLY A 138 -5.74 5.14 4.67
C GLY A 138 -6.52 5.92 3.60
N ARG A 139 -6.25 5.70 2.29
CA ARG A 139 -6.97 6.30 1.17
C ARG A 139 -7.86 5.33 0.39
N ILE A 140 -7.91 4.07 0.80
CA ILE A 140 -8.70 3.05 0.13
C ILE A 140 -10.17 3.18 0.47
N HIS A 141 -11.02 3.10 -0.55
CA HIS A 141 -12.47 3.20 -0.41
C HIS A 141 -13.13 1.89 0.01
N SER A 142 -12.69 0.76 -0.55
CA SER A 142 -13.19 -0.57 -0.17
C SER A 142 -12.14 -1.64 -0.47
N VAL A 143 -12.31 -2.83 0.12
CA VAL A 143 -11.41 -3.97 -0.06
C VAL A 143 -12.21 -5.20 -0.46
N GLU A 144 -11.84 -5.82 -1.54
CA GLU A 144 -12.40 -7.07 -2.03
C GLU A 144 -11.39 -8.21 -1.87
N VAL A 145 -11.84 -9.37 -1.41
CA VAL A 145 -10.99 -10.55 -1.22
C VAL A 145 -11.64 -11.76 -1.85
N LEU A 146 -11.02 -12.30 -2.89
CA LEU A 146 -11.35 -13.60 -3.46
C LEU A 146 -10.48 -14.68 -2.82
N LYS A 147 -11.08 -15.80 -2.41
CA LYS A 147 -10.38 -16.89 -1.69
C LYS A 147 -10.43 -18.19 -2.45
N GLY A 148 -9.26 -18.71 -2.82
CA GLY A 148 -9.12 -20.01 -3.49
C GLY A 148 -9.33 -19.95 -5.01
N PRO A 149 -9.88 -21.02 -5.65
CA PRO A 149 -9.87 -21.17 -7.10
C PRO A 149 -10.57 -20.07 -7.91
N SER A 150 -11.55 -19.38 -7.32
CA SER A 150 -12.24 -18.25 -7.95
C SER A 150 -11.32 -17.08 -8.29
N ALA A 151 -10.16 -17.00 -7.65
CA ALA A 151 -9.19 -15.95 -7.90
C ALA A 151 -8.27 -16.21 -9.11
N VAL A 152 -8.36 -17.36 -9.77
CA VAL A 152 -7.41 -17.75 -10.83
C VAL A 152 -7.42 -16.80 -12.03
N SER A 153 -8.54 -16.17 -12.32
CA SER A 153 -8.67 -15.18 -13.39
C SER A 153 -7.98 -13.84 -13.06
N GLN A 154 -7.60 -13.61 -11.81
CA GLN A 154 -7.03 -12.34 -11.34
C GLN A 154 -5.50 -12.26 -11.51
N GLY A 155 -4.91 -13.15 -12.27
CA GLY A 155 -3.49 -13.11 -12.62
C GLY A 155 -2.61 -14.08 -11.83
N PRO A 156 -1.30 -13.85 -11.80
CA PRO A 156 -0.34 -14.75 -11.16
C PRO A 156 -0.47 -14.75 -9.64
N GLN A 157 0.04 -15.82 -9.00
CA GLN A 157 0.17 -15.95 -7.54
C GLN A 157 -1.16 -16.02 -6.76
N THR A 158 -2.22 -16.41 -7.41
CA THR A 158 -3.57 -16.52 -6.82
C THR A 158 -3.81 -17.86 -6.08
N ILE A 159 -2.76 -18.57 -5.66
CA ILE A 159 -2.89 -19.86 -4.95
C ILE A 159 -3.72 -19.72 -3.67
N GLY A 160 -3.48 -18.67 -2.89
CA GLY A 160 -4.30 -18.32 -1.73
C GLY A 160 -5.57 -17.58 -2.12
N GLY A 161 -5.46 -16.68 -3.06
CA GLY A 161 -6.53 -15.79 -3.50
C GLY A 161 -6.01 -14.49 -4.07
N ALA A 162 -6.91 -13.53 -4.20
CA ALA A 162 -6.61 -12.18 -4.67
C ALA A 162 -7.24 -11.14 -3.73
N ILE A 163 -6.56 -10.03 -3.56
CA ILE A 163 -7.03 -8.84 -2.83
C ILE A 163 -7.05 -7.69 -3.83
N ASN A 164 -8.18 -7.03 -3.94
CA ASN A 164 -8.33 -5.82 -4.74
C ASN A 164 -8.69 -4.65 -3.81
N LEU A 165 -7.88 -3.62 -3.86
CA LEU A 165 -8.07 -2.39 -3.10
C LEU A 165 -8.71 -1.37 -4.03
N ILE A 166 -9.91 -0.93 -3.69
CA ILE A 166 -10.63 0.05 -4.51
C ILE A 166 -10.27 1.44 -4.02
N SER A 167 -9.71 2.27 -4.90
CA SER A 167 -9.39 3.66 -4.60
C SER A 167 -10.62 4.55 -4.64
N THR A 168 -10.57 5.75 -4.05
CA THR A 168 -11.69 6.69 -3.99
C THR A 168 -12.30 6.91 -5.37
N PRO A 169 -13.61 6.65 -5.58
CA PRO A 169 -14.28 6.88 -6.86
C PRO A 169 -14.44 8.38 -7.16
N ILE A 170 -14.56 8.73 -8.45
CA ILE A 170 -14.93 10.09 -8.85
C ILE A 170 -16.40 10.32 -8.44
N PRO A 171 -16.69 11.34 -7.62
CA PRO A 171 -18.06 11.57 -7.19
C PRO A 171 -18.96 12.04 -8.35
N GLU A 172 -20.19 11.59 -8.35
CA GLU A 172 -21.18 12.03 -9.35
C GLU A 172 -21.57 13.49 -9.18
N VAL A 173 -21.65 13.94 -7.93
CA VAL A 173 -21.86 15.34 -7.59
C VAL A 173 -20.62 15.90 -6.93
N ASN A 174 -20.38 17.18 -7.15
CA ASN A 174 -19.22 17.85 -6.52
C ASN A 174 -19.23 17.61 -5.02
N SER A 175 -18.26 16.87 -4.54
CA SER A 175 -18.09 16.54 -3.14
C SER A 175 -16.63 16.39 -2.77
N GLY A 176 -16.36 16.41 -1.48
CA GLY A 176 -15.02 16.24 -0.96
C GLY A 176 -15.04 15.82 0.49
N LYS A 177 -13.89 15.36 0.94
CA LYS A 177 -13.66 14.90 2.31
C LYS A 177 -12.34 15.49 2.80
N PHE A 178 -12.30 15.82 4.07
CA PHE A 178 -11.08 16.20 4.77
C PHE A 178 -11.04 15.53 6.14
N ILE A 179 -9.98 14.77 6.40
CA ILE A 179 -9.72 14.16 7.69
C ILE A 179 -8.34 14.61 8.15
N GLN A 180 -8.25 15.04 9.40
CA GLN A 180 -6.99 15.28 10.09
C GLN A 180 -6.99 14.48 11.38
N GLU A 181 -5.97 13.63 11.55
CA GLU A 181 -5.77 12.88 12.78
C GLU A 181 -4.43 13.24 13.39
N LEU A 182 -4.41 13.28 14.72
CA LEU A 182 -3.23 13.52 15.52
C LEU A 182 -3.18 12.45 16.61
N GLY A 183 -2.03 11.85 16.82
CA GLY A 183 -1.87 10.75 17.75
C GLY A 183 -0.61 10.84 18.62
N GLN A 184 -0.37 9.78 19.36
CA GLN A 184 0.87 9.63 20.12
C GLN A 184 2.07 9.42 19.18
N ASN A 185 3.27 9.65 19.70
CA ASN A 185 4.53 9.49 18.94
C ASN A 185 4.59 10.36 17.69
N GLY A 186 4.14 11.60 17.79
CA GLY A 186 4.14 12.52 16.65
C GLY A 186 3.25 12.10 15.48
N MET A 187 2.35 11.11 15.68
CA MET A 187 1.51 10.62 14.59
C MET A 187 0.61 11.72 14.05
N THR A 188 0.70 11.92 12.75
CA THR A 188 -0.17 12.79 11.97
C THR A 188 -0.71 12.05 10.76
N ARG A 189 -1.99 12.21 10.46
CA ARG A 189 -2.58 11.73 9.21
C ARG A 189 -3.48 12.81 8.64
N THR A 190 -3.26 13.14 7.38
CA THR A 190 -4.11 14.00 6.58
C THR A 190 -4.64 13.19 5.41
N HIS A 191 -5.95 13.16 5.24
CA HIS A 191 -6.58 12.59 4.05
C HIS A 191 -7.60 13.60 3.52
N ALA A 192 -7.43 14.00 2.27
CA ALA A 192 -8.37 14.93 1.64
C ALA A 192 -8.58 14.55 0.18
N TYR A 193 -9.80 14.65 -0.29
CA TYR A 193 -10.11 14.62 -1.70
C TYR A 193 -11.20 15.62 -2.06
N TYR A 194 -11.21 15.98 -3.33
CA TYR A 194 -12.30 16.73 -3.94
C TYR A 194 -12.47 16.25 -5.38
N GLY A 195 -13.71 16.06 -5.79
CA GLY A 195 -14.04 15.62 -7.13
C GLY A 195 -15.50 15.88 -7.48
N GLY A 196 -15.85 15.50 -8.71
CA GLY A 196 -17.22 15.60 -9.21
C GLY A 196 -17.32 15.37 -10.70
N THR A 197 -18.56 15.29 -11.19
CA THR A 197 -18.88 15.09 -12.59
C THR A 197 -19.63 16.29 -13.13
N LEU A 198 -19.27 16.76 -14.32
CA LEU A 198 -19.91 17.85 -15.04
C LEU A 198 -20.16 17.42 -16.49
N GLY A 199 -21.43 17.16 -16.83
CA GLY A 199 -21.78 16.58 -18.12
C GLY A 199 -21.11 15.23 -18.32
N ASN A 200 -20.32 15.09 -19.35
CA ASN A 200 -19.61 13.87 -19.70
C ASN A 200 -18.22 13.74 -19.06
N PHE A 201 -17.81 14.69 -18.25
CA PHE A 201 -16.47 14.72 -17.67
C PHE A 201 -16.52 14.60 -16.15
N GLY A 202 -15.77 13.66 -15.60
CA GLY A 202 -15.55 13.51 -14.18
C GLY A 202 -14.08 13.75 -13.82
N GLY A 203 -13.82 14.14 -12.57
CA GLY A 203 -12.47 14.32 -12.07
C GLY A 203 -12.38 14.22 -10.55
N LEU A 204 -11.22 13.78 -10.07
CA LEU A 204 -10.88 13.67 -8.65
C LEU A 204 -9.41 14.03 -8.43
N VAL A 205 -9.14 14.76 -7.37
CA VAL A 205 -7.80 14.91 -6.79
C VAL A 205 -7.86 14.48 -5.34
N GLU A 206 -6.93 13.64 -4.92
CA GLU A 206 -6.83 13.10 -3.57
C GLU A 206 -5.40 13.22 -3.08
N ILE A 207 -5.24 13.56 -1.81
CA ILE A 207 -3.96 13.57 -1.11
C ILE A 207 -4.07 12.76 0.18
N HIS A 208 -3.04 12.04 0.50
CA HIS A 208 -2.92 11.32 1.76
C HIS A 208 -1.51 11.42 2.30
N ASP A 209 -1.36 12.00 3.49
CA ASP A 209 -0.10 12.08 4.22
C ASP A 209 -0.24 11.35 5.55
N HIS A 210 0.74 10.52 5.90
CA HIS A 210 0.76 9.79 7.16
C HIS A 210 2.18 9.68 7.68
N ALA A 211 2.43 10.17 8.88
CA ALA A 211 3.74 10.17 9.51
C ALA A 211 3.66 9.80 10.99
N SER A 212 4.75 9.31 11.54
CA SER A 212 4.95 9.09 12.98
C SER A 212 6.44 9.11 13.31
N ASP A 213 6.80 9.63 14.49
CA ASP A 213 8.19 9.58 15.01
C ASP A 213 8.61 8.16 15.47
N GLY A 214 7.67 7.21 15.48
CA GLY A 214 7.91 5.84 15.93
C GLY A 214 7.68 5.63 17.41
N TYR A 215 7.60 4.39 17.81
CA TYR A 215 7.38 3.99 19.19
C TYR A 215 8.49 3.11 19.76
N ASP A 216 9.45 2.70 18.95
CA ASP A 216 10.58 1.90 19.39
C ASP A 216 11.71 2.77 19.91
N SER A 217 12.54 2.20 20.77
CA SER A 217 13.74 2.84 21.29
C SER A 217 14.99 2.10 20.79
N ILE A 218 15.89 2.80 20.12
CA ILE A 218 17.15 2.22 19.65
C ILE A 218 18.14 2.15 20.82
N ALA A 219 18.55 0.93 21.16
CA ALA A 219 19.44 0.68 22.28
C ALA A 219 20.76 1.44 22.14
N ASN A 220 21.16 2.15 23.20
CA ASN A 220 22.40 2.90 23.35
C ASN A 220 22.69 3.99 22.30
N VAL A 221 21.91 4.11 21.25
CA VAL A 221 22.12 5.08 20.16
C VAL A 221 21.04 6.14 20.15
N GLY A 222 19.78 5.75 20.36
CA GLY A 222 18.62 6.63 20.15
C GLY A 222 18.40 6.91 18.66
N GLY A 223 17.40 7.70 18.36
CA GLY A 223 17.07 8.08 16.98
C GLY A 223 15.60 7.88 16.68
N ASP A 224 15.21 8.27 15.47
CA ASP A 224 13.87 8.14 14.93
C ASP A 224 13.64 6.72 14.43
N THR A 225 12.49 6.14 14.80
CA THR A 225 12.05 4.81 14.39
C THR A 225 10.72 4.86 13.63
N GLY A 226 10.33 6.01 13.20
CA GLY A 226 9.06 6.27 12.54
C GLY A 226 9.09 6.14 11.03
N PHE A 227 8.10 6.74 10.43
CA PHE A 227 7.94 6.79 8.98
C PHE A 227 7.24 8.08 8.54
N ASP A 228 7.39 8.37 7.27
CA ASP A 228 6.67 9.42 6.55
C ASP A 228 6.22 8.82 5.20
N LYS A 229 4.94 8.93 4.87
CA LYS A 229 4.37 8.42 3.63
C LYS A 229 3.35 9.40 3.07
N SER A 230 3.50 9.73 1.79
CA SER A 230 2.57 10.60 1.08
C SER A 230 2.14 9.99 -0.26
N ASP A 231 0.87 10.18 -0.61
CA ASP A 231 0.31 9.82 -1.91
C ASP A 231 -0.48 11.01 -2.48
N VAL A 232 -0.36 11.19 -3.79
CA VAL A 232 -1.26 12.05 -4.58
C VAL A 232 -1.94 11.19 -5.63
N VAL A 233 -3.27 11.26 -5.70
CA VAL A 233 -4.06 10.55 -6.71
C VAL A 233 -4.80 11.55 -7.57
N ILE A 234 -4.73 11.38 -8.89
CA ILE A 234 -5.49 12.15 -9.85
C ILE A 234 -6.27 11.18 -10.72
N LYS A 235 -7.58 11.42 -10.86
CA LYS A 235 -8.44 10.69 -11.79
C LYS A 235 -9.14 11.66 -12.73
N ALA A 236 -9.30 11.25 -13.98
CA ALA A 236 -10.10 11.94 -14.99
C ALA A 236 -10.92 10.92 -15.77
N ARG A 237 -12.21 11.18 -15.94
CA ARG A 237 -13.15 10.29 -16.65
C ARG A 237 -13.88 11.04 -17.73
N TYR A 238 -14.08 10.37 -18.85
CA TYR A 238 -15.00 10.79 -19.91
C TYR A 238 -16.03 9.69 -20.14
N GLU A 239 -17.29 10.06 -20.12
CA GLU A 239 -18.44 9.16 -20.35
C GLU A 239 -19.25 9.62 -21.55
N SER A 240 -19.73 8.66 -22.34
CA SER A 240 -20.62 8.95 -23.49
C SER A 240 -21.51 7.73 -23.76
N GLY A 241 -22.79 7.86 -23.43
CA GLY A 241 -23.72 6.74 -23.46
C GLY A 241 -23.24 5.62 -22.52
N ASP A 242 -23.19 4.42 -23.04
CA ASP A 242 -22.80 3.21 -22.29
C ASP A 242 -21.27 2.96 -22.30
N HIS A 243 -20.49 3.99 -22.53
CA HIS A 243 -19.01 3.91 -22.62
C HIS A 243 -18.34 4.90 -21.68
N SER A 244 -17.28 4.46 -21.02
CA SER A 244 -16.43 5.31 -20.21
C SER A 244 -14.96 5.07 -20.46
N LEU A 245 -14.16 6.12 -20.28
CA LEU A 245 -12.71 6.08 -20.32
C LEU A 245 -12.16 6.82 -19.10
N THR A 246 -11.49 6.09 -18.22
CA THR A 246 -10.92 6.63 -16.98
C THR A 246 -9.40 6.57 -17.02
N PHE A 247 -8.77 7.71 -16.80
CA PHE A 247 -7.35 7.84 -16.52
C PHE A 247 -7.14 7.97 -15.01
N LYS A 248 -6.14 7.26 -14.48
CA LYS A 248 -5.69 7.37 -13.09
C LYS A 248 -4.18 7.52 -13.04
N MET A 249 -3.71 8.39 -12.17
CA MET A 249 -2.31 8.55 -11.79
C MET A 249 -2.19 8.54 -10.28
N VAL A 250 -1.18 7.84 -9.76
CA VAL A 250 -0.78 7.86 -8.36
C VAL A 250 0.70 8.19 -8.32
N ASP A 251 1.06 9.20 -7.53
CA ASP A 251 2.44 9.51 -7.15
C ASP A 251 2.61 9.22 -5.68
N LEU A 252 3.67 8.53 -5.30
CA LEU A 252 3.92 8.10 -3.93
C LEU A 252 5.36 8.32 -3.51
N ASP A 253 5.54 8.70 -2.24
CA ASP A 253 6.82 8.77 -1.55
C ASP A 253 6.69 8.14 -0.16
N GLU A 254 7.67 7.34 0.24
CA GLU A 254 7.73 6.72 1.57
C GLU A 254 9.16 6.71 2.09
N THR A 255 9.36 7.21 3.28
CA THR A 255 10.56 6.99 4.07
C THR A 255 10.19 6.27 5.37
N SER A 256 10.84 5.14 5.65
CA SER A 256 10.62 4.38 6.88
C SER A 256 11.95 4.08 7.56
N ASN A 257 12.10 4.56 8.80
CA ASN A 257 13.27 4.30 9.64
C ASN A 257 13.11 2.99 10.45
N GLN A 258 12.43 2.02 9.88
CA GLN A 258 12.18 0.72 10.45
C GLN A 258 13.29 -0.28 10.12
N SER A 259 13.48 -1.27 10.98
CA SER A 259 14.38 -2.40 10.74
C SER A 259 13.59 -3.67 10.46
N TYR A 260 14.11 -4.52 9.60
CA TYR A 260 13.60 -5.88 9.39
C TYR A 260 14.07 -6.86 10.46
N VAL A 261 14.97 -6.43 11.34
CA VAL A 261 15.64 -7.27 12.32
C VAL A 261 14.74 -7.46 13.55
N GLY A 262 14.45 -8.71 13.88
CA GLY A 262 13.74 -9.07 15.09
C GLY A 262 14.65 -9.04 16.33
N LEU A 263 14.06 -9.27 17.50
CA LEU A 263 14.77 -9.35 18.79
C LEU A 263 15.06 -10.79 19.18
N SER A 264 16.12 -11.02 19.94
CA SER A 264 16.30 -12.25 20.70
C SER A 264 15.17 -12.40 21.73
N GLU A 265 14.88 -13.63 22.14
CA GLU A 265 13.82 -13.87 23.14
C GLU A 265 14.07 -13.11 24.44
N ALA A 266 15.31 -13.05 24.89
CA ALA A 266 15.69 -12.32 26.10
C ALA A 266 15.44 -10.81 25.96
N SER A 267 15.85 -10.21 24.83
CA SER A 267 15.66 -8.80 24.55
C SER A 267 14.17 -8.46 24.41
N PHE A 268 13.40 -9.30 23.71
CA PHE A 268 11.96 -9.14 23.57
C PHE A 268 11.25 -9.19 24.91
N ARG A 269 11.59 -10.13 25.79
CA ARG A 269 10.99 -10.22 27.14
C ARG A 269 11.38 -9.06 28.05
N ALA A 270 12.60 -8.52 27.88
CA ALA A 270 13.07 -7.38 28.66
C ALA A 270 12.40 -6.07 28.23
N ASN A 271 12.31 -5.82 26.93
CA ASN A 271 11.66 -4.64 26.34
C ASN A 271 11.22 -4.94 24.91
N PRO A 272 9.95 -5.28 24.66
CA PRO A 272 9.44 -5.59 23.31
C PRO A 272 9.41 -4.38 22.37
N ARG A 273 9.64 -3.18 22.88
CA ARG A 273 9.71 -1.93 22.12
C ARG A 273 11.15 -1.43 21.98
N MET A 274 12.11 -2.31 22.10
CA MET A 274 13.50 -1.97 21.80
C MET A 274 13.82 -2.37 20.36
N ARG A 275 14.81 -1.70 19.83
CA ARG A 275 15.47 -2.01 18.58
C ARG A 275 16.98 -2.05 18.84
N TYR A 276 17.70 -2.96 18.22
CA TYR A 276 19.14 -3.06 18.41
C TYR A 276 19.89 -1.83 17.94
N GLY A 277 20.90 -1.39 18.70
CA GLY A 277 21.78 -0.29 18.32
C GLY A 277 22.49 -0.50 16.99
N ALA A 278 22.83 -1.75 16.67
CA ALA A 278 23.42 -2.14 15.38
C ALA A 278 22.51 -1.83 14.17
N THR A 279 21.18 -1.71 14.37
CA THR A 279 20.21 -1.40 13.31
C THR A 279 19.87 0.09 13.20
N ALA A 280 20.60 0.96 13.91
CA ALA A 280 20.25 2.36 14.04
C ALA A 280 20.12 3.12 12.71
N TYR A 281 20.83 2.65 11.69
CA TYR A 281 20.81 3.25 10.35
C TYR A 281 19.94 2.51 9.35
N ASP A 282 19.24 1.46 9.76
CA ASP A 282 18.30 0.77 8.87
C ASP A 282 17.20 1.72 8.43
N LYS A 283 16.99 1.76 7.11
CA LYS A 283 16.06 2.70 6.50
C LYS A 283 15.58 2.16 5.16
N MET A 284 14.31 2.38 4.85
CA MET A 284 13.77 2.17 3.53
C MET A 284 13.21 3.47 2.98
N MET A 285 13.54 3.77 1.74
CA MET A 285 13.01 4.89 0.96
C MET A 285 12.41 4.32 -0.31
N ASN A 286 11.17 4.65 -0.57
CA ASN A 286 10.42 4.22 -1.73
C ASN A 286 9.79 5.44 -2.39
N ASP A 287 9.85 5.49 -3.70
CA ASP A 287 9.12 6.43 -4.51
C ASP A 287 8.57 5.72 -5.75
N GLY A 288 7.46 6.19 -6.29
CA GLY A 288 6.89 5.57 -7.47
C GLY A 288 5.75 6.33 -8.09
N GLU A 289 5.54 6.06 -9.36
CA GLU A 289 4.42 6.57 -10.14
C GLU A 289 3.65 5.40 -10.73
N GLN A 290 2.33 5.45 -10.63
CA GLN A 290 1.44 4.47 -11.25
C GLN A 290 0.49 5.21 -12.17
N THR A 291 0.39 4.76 -13.42
CA THR A 291 -0.57 5.28 -14.38
C THR A 291 -1.41 4.16 -14.95
N SER A 292 -2.70 4.41 -15.12
CA SER A 292 -3.59 3.47 -15.81
C SER A 292 -4.63 4.18 -16.65
N LEU A 293 -5.06 3.48 -17.70
CA LEU A 293 -6.17 3.88 -18.57
C LEU A 293 -7.13 2.72 -18.67
N THR A 294 -8.35 2.91 -18.20
CA THR A 294 -9.41 1.91 -18.20
C THR A 294 -10.55 2.36 -19.11
N TYR A 295 -10.90 1.54 -20.09
CA TYR A 295 -12.09 1.67 -20.90
C TYR A 295 -13.13 0.65 -20.45
N VAL A 296 -14.37 1.09 -20.26
CA VAL A 296 -15.53 0.23 -20.04
C VAL A 296 -16.56 0.56 -21.10
N GLY A 297 -17.12 -0.46 -21.73
CA GLY A 297 -18.17 -0.30 -22.74
C GLY A 297 -19.19 -1.42 -22.61
N ASP A 298 -20.46 -1.03 -22.52
CA ASP A 298 -21.61 -1.92 -22.64
C ASP A 298 -22.11 -1.89 -24.09
N PHE A 299 -22.14 -3.06 -24.70
CA PHE A 299 -22.65 -3.29 -26.03
C PHE A 299 -23.83 -4.26 -25.94
N ASP A 300 -24.95 -3.98 -26.52
CA ASP A 300 -26.22 -4.71 -26.44
C ASP A 300 -26.14 -6.20 -26.04
N ASN A 301 -25.06 -6.91 -26.37
CA ASN A 301 -24.90 -8.35 -26.12
C ASN A 301 -23.65 -8.73 -25.32
N PHE A 302 -22.77 -7.81 -25.04
CA PHE A 302 -21.54 -8.08 -24.30
C PHE A 302 -20.95 -6.80 -23.70
N ASP A 303 -20.26 -6.96 -22.59
CA ASP A 303 -19.51 -5.90 -21.93
C ASP A 303 -18.03 -6.06 -22.21
N VAL A 304 -17.32 -4.96 -22.29
CA VAL A 304 -15.88 -4.93 -22.48
C VAL A 304 -15.25 -4.09 -21.38
N VAL A 305 -14.24 -4.62 -20.73
CA VAL A 305 -13.33 -3.87 -19.88
C VAL A 305 -11.91 -4.04 -20.41
N PHE A 306 -11.28 -2.95 -20.77
CA PHE A 306 -9.88 -2.92 -21.17
C PHE A 306 -9.11 -1.99 -20.25
N THR A 307 -8.04 -2.48 -19.65
CA THR A 307 -7.15 -1.68 -18.81
C THR A 307 -5.72 -1.83 -19.30
N SER A 308 -5.02 -0.71 -19.41
CA SER A 308 -3.59 -0.63 -19.67
C SER A 308 -2.92 0.14 -18.55
N TRP A 309 -1.72 -0.26 -18.12
CA TRP A 309 -1.01 0.38 -17.02
C TRP A 309 0.49 0.39 -17.20
N GLN A 310 1.12 1.33 -16.52
CA GLN A 310 2.55 1.38 -16.24
C GLN A 310 2.76 1.80 -14.79
N ASN A 311 3.57 1.04 -14.06
CA ASN A 311 3.97 1.33 -12.70
C ASN A 311 5.49 1.37 -12.66
N ASP A 312 6.05 2.52 -12.37
CA ASP A 312 7.47 2.72 -12.13
C ASP A 312 7.69 2.88 -10.64
N TYR A 313 8.62 2.13 -10.09
CA TYR A 313 8.83 2.05 -8.66
C TYR A 313 10.32 1.98 -8.34
N HIS A 314 10.78 2.83 -7.44
CA HIS A 314 12.13 2.83 -6.90
C HIS A 314 12.10 2.44 -5.44
N ARG A 315 13.00 1.54 -5.06
CA ARG A 315 13.23 1.13 -3.69
C ARG A 315 14.69 1.28 -3.33
N ASP A 316 14.96 2.03 -2.31
CA ASP A 316 16.27 2.16 -1.70
C ASP A 316 16.23 1.63 -0.27
N TRP A 317 16.69 0.39 -0.07
CA TRP A 317 16.70 -0.27 1.22
C TRP A 317 18.12 -0.37 1.76
N PHE A 318 18.45 0.49 2.71
CA PHE A 318 19.67 0.48 3.47
C PHE A 318 19.45 -0.30 4.77
N LYS A 319 20.23 -1.35 5.01
CA LYS A 319 20.01 -2.24 6.15
C LYS A 319 21.31 -2.92 6.60
N VAL A 320 21.41 -3.19 7.89
CA VAL A 320 22.48 -4.01 8.46
C VAL A 320 22.46 -5.41 7.83
N SER A 321 23.63 -5.97 7.61
CA SER A 321 23.81 -7.33 7.04
C SER A 321 24.73 -8.17 7.88
N ASP A 322 25.99 -7.81 7.95
CA ASP A 322 27.05 -8.63 8.51
C ASP A 322 27.92 -7.80 9.46
N PHE A 323 28.63 -8.50 10.35
CA PHE A 323 29.51 -7.93 11.36
C PHE A 323 30.86 -8.58 11.26
N ASN A 324 31.92 -7.80 11.29
CA ASN A 324 33.29 -8.32 11.44
C ASN A 324 33.60 -8.37 12.94
N ASN A 325 33.39 -9.53 13.53
CA ASN A 325 33.59 -9.79 14.95
C ASN A 325 34.99 -10.32 15.27
N ASP A 326 35.68 -10.88 14.28
CA ASP A 326 37.03 -11.46 14.45
C ASP A 326 38.01 -10.84 13.46
N SER A 327 38.91 -10.00 14.00
CA SER A 327 39.99 -9.36 13.22
C SER A 327 41.10 -10.32 12.82
N GLU A 328 41.18 -11.51 13.42
CA GLU A 328 42.26 -12.47 13.15
C GLU A 328 41.92 -13.48 12.05
N HIS A 329 40.66 -13.86 11.88
CA HIS A 329 40.24 -14.91 10.94
C HIS A 329 39.36 -14.40 9.78
N GLY A 330 38.87 -13.16 9.82
CA GLY A 330 38.06 -12.57 8.76
C GLY A 330 36.68 -13.23 8.59
N GLU A 331 36.23 -13.98 9.57
CA GLU A 331 34.90 -14.53 9.61
C GLU A 331 33.91 -13.41 9.90
N ARG A 332 32.78 -13.42 9.18
CA ARG A 332 31.69 -12.45 9.32
C ARG A 332 30.47 -13.17 9.85
N ASP A 333 29.94 -12.66 10.95
CA ASP A 333 28.68 -13.11 11.50
C ASP A 333 27.54 -12.35 10.80
N ASP A 334 26.60 -13.08 10.26
CA ASP A 334 25.35 -12.47 9.80
C ASP A 334 24.49 -12.08 11.01
N ILE A 335 23.59 -11.12 10.84
CA ILE A 335 22.73 -10.61 11.91
C ILE A 335 21.89 -11.73 12.56
N ASN A 336 21.48 -12.77 11.82
CA ASN A 336 20.69 -13.88 12.36
C ASN A 336 21.56 -14.82 13.20
N GLU A 337 22.83 -14.98 12.86
CA GLU A 337 23.79 -15.73 13.67
C GLU A 337 24.01 -15.04 15.01
N LEU A 338 24.25 -13.73 15.01
CA LEU A 338 24.36 -12.97 16.27
C LEU A 338 23.08 -13.04 17.12
N ILE A 339 21.89 -12.99 16.52
CA ILE A 339 20.63 -13.16 17.26
C ILE A 339 20.53 -14.59 17.83
N SER A 340 20.94 -15.60 17.06
CA SER A 340 20.97 -16.99 17.51
C SER A 340 21.94 -17.17 18.69
N ASP A 341 23.11 -16.58 18.61
CA ASP A 341 24.11 -16.64 19.69
C ASP A 341 23.65 -15.90 20.94
N ALA A 342 23.00 -14.74 20.78
CA ALA A 342 22.38 -14.04 21.90
C ALA A 342 21.28 -14.88 22.55
N ASN A 343 20.47 -15.60 21.78
CA ASN A 343 19.48 -16.55 22.27
C ASN A 343 20.13 -17.73 23.03
N ASN A 344 21.34 -18.13 22.64
CA ASN A 344 22.13 -19.15 23.32
C ASN A 344 22.94 -18.61 24.53
N GLY A 345 22.77 -17.33 24.85
CA GLY A 345 23.36 -16.69 26.03
C GLY A 345 24.72 -16.06 25.82
N SER A 346 25.15 -15.82 24.57
CA SER A 346 26.39 -15.09 24.28
C SER A 346 26.27 -13.62 24.65
N ALA A 347 26.99 -13.21 25.71
CA ALA A 347 27.03 -11.81 26.14
C ALA A 347 27.73 -10.91 25.10
N ASN A 348 28.71 -11.47 24.37
CA ASN A 348 29.40 -10.75 23.31
C ASN A 348 28.47 -10.43 22.14
N ALA A 349 27.71 -11.42 21.64
CA ALA A 349 26.72 -11.22 20.60
C ALA A 349 25.67 -10.18 21.01
N GLN A 350 25.16 -10.26 22.24
CA GLN A 350 24.22 -9.28 22.75
C GLN A 350 24.82 -7.86 22.79
N ALA A 351 26.07 -7.71 23.22
CA ALA A 351 26.74 -6.42 23.30
C ALA A 351 26.98 -5.80 21.90
N ILE A 352 27.26 -6.63 20.89
CA ILE A 352 27.37 -6.20 19.48
C ILE A 352 26.00 -5.72 18.98
N LEU A 353 24.97 -6.51 19.17
CA LEU A 353 23.60 -6.17 18.75
C LEU A 353 23.14 -4.85 19.39
N ASP A 354 23.40 -4.66 20.68
CA ASP A 354 23.05 -3.46 21.41
C ASP A 354 23.89 -2.22 21.07
N GLY A 355 24.92 -2.38 20.22
CA GLY A 355 25.86 -1.30 19.87
C GLY A 355 26.77 -0.88 21.04
N GLN A 356 26.97 -1.76 22.01
CA GLN A 356 27.86 -1.52 23.16
C GLN A 356 29.33 -1.91 22.85
N LEU A 357 29.52 -2.84 21.93
CA LEU A 357 30.84 -3.28 21.47
C LEU A 357 31.08 -2.72 20.07
N ALA A 358 32.21 -2.04 19.91
CA ALA A 358 32.59 -1.50 18.61
C ALA A 358 33.11 -2.61 17.71
N VAL A 359 32.36 -2.88 16.65
CA VAL A 359 32.72 -3.80 15.58
C VAL A 359 32.51 -3.13 14.23
N GLU A 360 33.16 -3.66 13.18
CA GLU A 360 32.88 -3.23 11.82
C GLU A 360 31.51 -3.79 11.39
N ILE A 361 30.60 -2.92 10.98
CA ILE A 361 29.26 -3.31 10.54
C ILE A 361 29.17 -3.11 9.03
N GLU A 362 28.74 -4.15 8.31
CA GLU A 362 28.42 -4.08 6.90
C GLU A 362 26.93 -3.76 6.71
N TYR A 363 26.65 -2.74 5.92
CA TYR A 363 25.30 -2.39 5.51
C TYR A 363 25.09 -2.77 4.04
N LYS A 364 23.99 -3.43 3.74
CA LYS A 364 23.54 -3.66 2.36
C LYS A 364 22.69 -2.51 1.90
N HIS A 365 23.01 -2.01 0.71
CA HIS A 365 22.28 -0.95 0.03
C HIS A 365 21.57 -1.55 -1.20
N ASN A 366 20.30 -1.92 -1.02
CA ASN A 366 19.48 -2.50 -2.09
C ASN A 366 18.71 -1.40 -2.83
N ASN A 367 19.43 -0.64 -3.65
CA ASN A 367 18.86 0.39 -4.51
C ASN A 367 18.40 -0.23 -5.83
N ARG A 368 17.09 -0.25 -6.09
CA ARG A 368 16.51 -0.94 -7.25
C ARG A 368 15.36 -0.17 -7.86
N PHE A 369 15.32 -0.18 -9.18
CA PHE A 369 14.24 0.34 -9.99
C PHE A 369 13.46 -0.81 -10.61
N TYR A 370 12.15 -0.68 -10.64
CA TYR A 370 11.23 -1.65 -11.22
C TYR A 370 10.26 -0.94 -12.14
N THR A 371 9.99 -1.51 -13.30
CA THR A 371 8.90 -1.12 -14.17
C THR A 371 7.98 -2.34 -14.35
N ASN A 372 6.71 -2.14 -14.14
CA ASN A 372 5.66 -3.12 -14.40
C ASN A 372 4.65 -2.46 -15.35
N GLU A 373 4.55 -3.00 -16.54
CA GLU A 373 3.60 -2.54 -17.55
C GLU A 373 2.76 -3.71 -18.06
N GLY A 374 1.54 -3.42 -18.46
CA GLY A 374 0.69 -4.45 -19.00
C GLY A 374 -0.65 -3.94 -19.50
N TYR A 375 -1.43 -4.89 -19.95
CA TYR A 375 -2.82 -4.69 -20.31
C TYR A 375 -3.63 -5.94 -19.97
N GLN A 376 -4.89 -5.73 -19.72
CA GLN A 376 -5.87 -6.79 -19.58
C GLN A 376 -7.13 -6.46 -20.39
N PHE A 377 -7.78 -7.48 -20.85
CA PHE A 377 -8.97 -7.37 -21.67
C PHE A 377 -9.98 -8.42 -21.21
N ASN A 378 -11.11 -7.96 -20.72
CA ASN A 378 -12.20 -8.80 -20.26
C ASN A 378 -13.42 -8.56 -21.14
N VAL A 379 -14.07 -9.63 -21.57
CA VAL A 379 -15.35 -9.58 -22.28
C VAL A 379 -16.32 -10.48 -21.53
N SER A 380 -17.45 -9.93 -21.14
CA SER A 380 -18.53 -10.68 -20.52
C SER A 380 -19.80 -10.64 -21.38
N THR A 381 -20.52 -11.74 -21.41
CA THR A 381 -21.81 -11.84 -22.11
C THR A 381 -22.74 -12.76 -21.38
N GLN A 382 -24.03 -12.50 -21.51
CA GLN A 382 -25.07 -13.37 -20.98
C GLN A 382 -25.78 -14.12 -22.11
N MET A 383 -25.69 -15.45 -22.11
CA MET A 383 -26.36 -16.30 -23.09
C MET A 383 -27.44 -17.15 -22.39
N GLY A 384 -28.67 -16.66 -22.38
CA GLY A 384 -29.76 -17.31 -21.67
C GLY A 384 -29.54 -17.30 -20.15
N ILE A 385 -29.35 -18.48 -19.56
CA ILE A 385 -29.06 -18.65 -18.12
C ILE A 385 -27.54 -18.73 -17.82
N HIS A 386 -26.69 -18.62 -18.85
CA HIS A 386 -25.25 -18.74 -18.72
C HIS A 386 -24.60 -17.37 -18.84
N ALA A 387 -23.75 -17.04 -17.89
CA ALA A 387 -22.81 -15.91 -17.97
C ALA A 387 -21.44 -16.45 -18.39
N LEU A 388 -20.81 -15.80 -19.36
CA LEU A 388 -19.46 -16.12 -19.84
C LEU A 388 -18.59 -14.86 -19.69
N THR A 389 -17.40 -15.07 -19.14
CA THR A 389 -16.37 -14.03 -18.99
C THR A 389 -15.05 -14.57 -19.49
#